data_ad181a7c86286363cc58f26e4fdbfd11
#
_entry.id   ad181a7c86286363cc58f26e4fdbfd11
#
_cell.length_a   1.000
_cell.length_b   1.000
_cell.length_c   1.000
_cell.angle_alpha   90.00
_cell.angle_beta   90.00
_cell.angle_gamma   90.00
#
_symmetry.space_group_name_H-M   'P 1'
#
loop_
_entity.id
_entity.type
_entity.pdbx_description
1 polymer ?
#
loop_
_entity_poly.entity_id
_entity_poly.type
_entity_poly.pdbx_seq_one_letter_code
_entity_poly.pdbx_strand_id
1 'polypeptide(L)'
;SESEVSAARVVRHAVAVESRDASLLTIKVAGGDSGSRRPLTAEQERQLKAYISEIKDAGVRVALVNMEADVFGCSVDVYYNAMLDPEAVRADCMAAIKDYIENLPFNGEYTNMALVDRLQEVEGVRIVELRGSTAQAANESTTTRINARLTPAAGYFRPGEITVNMIVYDEQG
;
A
#
# COMPACT_ATOMS: atom_id res chain seq x y z
N SER A 1 17.71 17.90 -20.80
CA SER A 1 18.26 19.06 -20.06
C SER A 1 18.65 18.65 -18.64
N GLU A 2 19.46 19.45 -17.99
CA GLU A 2 19.84 19.19 -16.57
C GLU A 2 18.62 19.13 -15.66
N SER A 3 17.58 19.92 -15.91
CA SER A 3 16.34 19.92 -15.17
C SER A 3 15.56 18.61 -15.33
N GLU A 4 15.55 18.01 -16.51
CA GLU A 4 14.89 16.73 -16.79
C GLU A 4 15.62 15.57 -16.13
N VAL A 5 16.93 15.56 -16.16
CA VAL A 5 17.76 14.58 -15.45
C VAL A 5 17.57 14.72 -13.94
N SER A 6 17.47 15.94 -13.43
CA SER A 6 17.19 16.21 -12.03
C SER A 6 15.82 15.68 -11.61
N ALA A 7 14.79 15.87 -12.46
CA ALA A 7 13.44 15.34 -12.20
C ALA A 7 13.41 13.83 -12.13
N ALA A 8 14.14 13.14 -13.01
CA ALA A 8 14.25 11.67 -12.97
C ALA A 8 14.89 11.17 -11.69
N ARG A 9 15.80 11.93 -11.07
CA ARG A 9 16.45 11.58 -9.80
C ARG A 9 15.54 11.71 -8.58
N VAL A 10 14.43 12.45 -8.67
CA VAL A 10 13.44 12.60 -7.59
C VAL A 10 12.53 11.38 -7.50
N VAL A 11 12.43 10.61 -8.58
CA VAL A 11 11.67 9.36 -8.62
C VAL A 11 12.42 8.31 -7.80
N ARG A 12 11.83 7.92 -6.67
CA ARG A 12 12.40 6.91 -5.77
C ARG A 12 11.83 5.53 -6.05
N HIS A 13 10.61 5.49 -6.59
CA HIS A 13 9.88 4.27 -6.87
C HIS A 13 9.30 4.37 -8.26
N ALA A 14 9.53 3.35 -9.08
CA ALA A 14 8.96 3.26 -10.42
C ALA A 14 8.78 1.80 -10.81
N VAL A 15 7.69 1.52 -11.47
CA VAL A 15 7.40 0.22 -12.06
C VAL A 15 6.71 0.41 -13.41
N ALA A 16 7.10 -0.38 -14.39
CA ALA A 16 6.47 -0.41 -15.70
C ALA A 16 5.54 -1.63 -15.81
N VAL A 17 4.31 -1.40 -16.22
CA VAL A 17 3.30 -2.43 -16.43
C VAL A 17 2.87 -2.39 -17.90
N GLU A 18 3.09 -3.48 -18.62
CA GLU A 18 2.67 -3.61 -20.00
C GLU A 18 1.19 -4.01 -20.10
N SER A 19 0.47 -3.36 -21.00
CA SER A 19 -0.89 -3.76 -21.34
C SER A 19 -0.87 -4.84 -22.42
N ARG A 20 -1.69 -5.87 -22.24
CA ARG A 20 -1.78 -6.99 -23.21
C ARG A 20 -2.35 -6.59 -24.57
N ASP A 21 -3.17 -5.54 -24.63
CA ASP A 21 -4.00 -5.22 -25.80
C ASP A 21 -3.59 -3.98 -26.58
N ALA A 22 -2.56 -3.27 -26.18
CA ALA A 22 -2.14 -2.07 -26.88
C ALA A 22 -0.65 -1.79 -26.64
N SER A 23 -0.02 -1.09 -27.55
CA SER A 23 1.32 -0.55 -27.38
C SER A 23 1.35 0.54 -26.29
N LEU A 24 0.78 0.22 -25.13
CA LEU A 24 0.68 1.11 -23.97
C LEU A 24 1.51 0.56 -22.84
N LEU A 25 2.49 1.35 -22.43
CA LEU A 25 3.28 1.11 -21.23
C LEU A 25 2.78 2.02 -20.12
N THR A 26 2.29 1.46 -19.04
CA THR A 26 1.91 2.23 -17.85
C THR A 26 3.08 2.25 -16.88
N ILE A 27 3.51 3.45 -16.49
CA ILE A 27 4.58 3.62 -15.49
C ILE A 27 3.97 4.22 -14.24
N LYS A 28 4.01 3.49 -13.14
CA LYS A 28 3.65 4.00 -11.82
C LYS A 28 4.89 4.58 -11.16
N VAL A 29 4.78 5.75 -10.55
CA VAL A 29 5.90 6.44 -9.90
C VAL A 29 5.50 7.00 -8.54
N ALA A 30 6.49 7.14 -7.66
CA ALA A 30 6.35 7.83 -6.39
C ALA A 30 7.70 8.42 -5.96
N GLY A 31 7.64 9.48 -5.19
CA GLY A 31 8.76 10.03 -4.45
C GLY A 31 8.77 9.55 -2.99
N GLY A 32 9.72 10.04 -2.21
CA GLY A 32 9.87 9.69 -0.80
C GLY A 32 10.51 8.33 -0.58
N ASP A 33 10.77 8.02 0.67
CA ASP A 33 11.36 6.75 1.07
C ASP A 33 10.27 5.68 1.32
N SER A 34 10.66 4.41 1.41
CA SER A 34 9.77 3.34 1.82
C SER A 34 9.14 3.67 3.18
N GLY A 35 7.82 3.51 3.29
CA GLY A 35 7.07 3.88 4.48
C GLY A 35 6.60 5.35 4.50
N SER A 36 7.13 6.20 3.64
CA SER A 36 6.75 7.61 3.51
C SER A 36 6.62 8.06 2.05
N ARG A 37 6.14 7.19 1.20
CA ARG A 37 5.94 7.46 -0.22
C ARG A 37 4.88 8.55 -0.43
N ARG A 38 5.09 9.34 -1.45
CA ARG A 38 4.21 10.44 -1.84
C ARG A 38 4.22 10.61 -3.35
N PRO A 39 3.21 11.26 -3.94
CA PRO A 39 3.25 11.59 -5.35
C PRO A 39 4.36 12.60 -5.66
N LEU A 40 4.79 12.62 -6.90
CA LEU A 40 5.60 13.72 -7.43
C LEU A 40 4.75 14.99 -7.48
N THR A 41 5.39 16.15 -7.34
CA THR A 41 4.70 17.42 -7.58
C THR A 41 4.31 17.54 -9.05
N ALA A 42 3.36 18.43 -9.37
CA ALA A 42 2.96 18.69 -10.76
C ALA A 42 4.13 19.09 -11.65
N GLU A 43 5.06 19.88 -11.13
CA GLU A 43 6.27 20.27 -11.85
C GLU A 43 7.21 19.08 -12.09
N GLN A 44 7.44 18.26 -11.09
CA GLN A 44 8.25 17.05 -11.22
C GLN A 44 7.64 16.05 -12.21
N GLU A 45 6.32 15.87 -12.16
CA GLU A 45 5.60 15.01 -13.10
C GLU A 45 5.76 15.51 -14.54
N ARG A 46 5.61 16.80 -14.75
CA ARG A 46 5.77 17.42 -16.07
C ARG A 46 7.18 17.22 -16.63
N GLN A 47 8.20 17.43 -15.80
CA GLN A 47 9.60 17.23 -16.17
C GLN A 47 9.90 15.76 -16.49
N LEU A 48 9.34 14.83 -15.70
CA LEU A 48 9.50 13.40 -15.95
C LEU A 48 8.84 12.99 -17.28
N LYS A 49 7.63 13.47 -17.56
CA LYS A 49 6.95 13.23 -18.85
C LYS A 49 7.78 13.70 -20.05
N ALA A 50 8.39 14.89 -19.94
CA ALA A 50 9.27 15.41 -20.98
C ALA A 50 10.50 14.51 -21.19
N TYR A 51 11.13 14.06 -20.11
CA TYR A 51 12.27 13.15 -20.15
C TYR A 51 11.89 11.80 -20.80
N ILE A 52 10.78 11.19 -20.40
CA ILE A 52 10.29 9.93 -20.97
C ILE A 52 10.01 10.09 -22.45
N SER A 53 9.44 11.21 -22.87
CA SER A 53 9.15 11.52 -24.27
C SER A 53 10.40 11.54 -25.14
N GLU A 54 11.55 11.97 -24.60
CA GLU A 54 12.84 12.00 -25.30
C GLU A 54 13.48 10.62 -25.45
N ILE A 55 13.29 9.73 -24.48
CA ILE A 55 13.99 8.44 -24.45
C ILE A 55 13.17 7.26 -24.93
N LYS A 56 11.83 7.38 -25.01
CA LYS A 56 10.98 6.28 -25.45
C LYS A 56 11.13 6.01 -26.95
N ASP A 57 10.94 4.75 -27.34
CA ASP A 57 10.90 4.37 -28.73
C ASP A 57 9.67 4.94 -29.45
N ALA A 58 9.83 5.22 -30.75
CA ALA A 58 8.74 5.69 -31.59
C ALA A 58 7.60 4.64 -31.65
N GLY A 59 6.37 5.12 -31.49
CA GLY A 59 5.18 4.26 -31.51
C GLY A 59 4.79 3.65 -30.17
N VAL A 60 5.64 3.74 -29.14
CA VAL A 60 5.28 3.35 -27.79
C VAL A 60 4.52 4.49 -27.11
N ARG A 61 3.29 4.18 -26.65
CA ARG A 61 2.52 5.10 -25.81
C ARG A 61 2.83 4.84 -24.34
N VAL A 62 3.07 5.91 -23.59
CA VAL A 62 3.35 5.83 -22.17
C VAL A 62 2.26 6.56 -21.39
N ALA A 63 1.64 5.88 -20.43
CA ALA A 63 0.78 6.48 -19.43
C ALA A 63 1.54 6.55 -18.11
N LEU A 64 1.53 7.70 -17.46
CA LEU A 64 2.17 7.90 -16.17
C LEU A 64 1.11 7.92 -15.08
N VAL A 65 1.29 7.09 -14.06
CA VAL A 65 0.46 7.06 -12.85
C VAL A 65 1.26 7.68 -11.71
N ASN A 66 0.87 8.87 -11.31
CA ASN A 66 1.44 9.63 -10.19
C ASN A 66 0.28 10.06 -9.29
N MET A 67 -0.04 9.24 -8.29
CA MET A 67 -1.24 9.38 -7.47
C MET A 67 -0.91 9.36 -5.99
N GLU A 68 -1.79 9.96 -5.19
CA GLU A 68 -1.82 9.72 -3.76
C GLU A 68 -2.06 8.23 -3.46
N ALA A 69 -1.57 7.78 -2.32
CA ALA A 69 -1.72 6.40 -1.87
C ALA A 69 -3.17 5.92 -1.89
N ASP A 70 -3.37 4.66 -2.19
CA ASP A 70 -4.64 3.99 -1.90
C ASP A 70 -4.82 3.94 -0.39
N VAL A 71 -6.04 4.17 0.08
CA VAL A 71 -6.37 4.13 1.51
C VAL A 71 -6.77 2.71 1.89
N PHE A 72 -6.01 2.12 2.82
CA PHE A 72 -6.29 0.79 3.34
C PHE A 72 -7.13 0.88 4.60
N GLY A 73 -8.16 0.04 4.70
CA GLY A 73 -8.95 -0.13 5.91
C GLY A 73 -9.12 -1.61 6.24
N CYS A 74 -9.29 -1.92 7.51
CA CYS A 74 -9.63 -3.28 7.94
C CYS A 74 -10.31 -3.31 9.30
N SER A 75 -10.96 -4.44 9.57
CA SER A 75 -11.51 -4.78 10.87
C SER A 75 -11.06 -6.19 11.22
N VAL A 76 -10.42 -6.34 12.37
CA VAL A 76 -9.92 -7.61 12.88
C VAL A 76 -10.39 -7.86 14.30
N ASP A 77 -10.70 -9.11 14.62
CA ASP A 77 -10.89 -9.59 15.97
C ASP A 77 -9.60 -10.29 16.43
N VAL A 78 -9.07 -9.86 17.56
CA VAL A 78 -7.83 -10.39 18.12
C VAL A 78 -8.13 -11.05 19.47
N TYR A 79 -7.97 -12.35 19.52
CA TYR A 79 -8.04 -13.14 20.76
C TYR A 79 -6.67 -13.09 21.43
N TYR A 80 -6.61 -12.52 22.62
CA TYR A 80 -5.35 -12.25 23.30
C TYR A 80 -5.26 -12.96 24.66
N ASN A 81 -4.03 -13.15 25.12
CA ASN A 81 -3.74 -13.71 26.43
C ASN A 81 -4.24 -12.76 27.55
N ALA A 82 -5.19 -13.25 28.36
CA ALA A 82 -5.81 -12.50 29.46
C ALA A 82 -4.83 -11.98 30.52
N MET A 83 -3.62 -12.52 30.57
CA MET A 83 -2.57 -12.08 31.51
C MET A 83 -1.89 -10.79 31.07
N LEU A 84 -2.10 -10.35 29.82
CA LEU A 84 -1.50 -9.13 29.26
C LEU A 84 -2.50 -7.97 29.25
N ASP A 85 -1.96 -6.76 29.19
CA ASP A 85 -2.75 -5.55 29.04
C ASP A 85 -3.35 -5.50 27.61
N PRO A 86 -4.69 -5.49 27.46
CA PRO A 86 -5.32 -5.45 26.15
C PRO A 86 -4.93 -4.22 25.32
N GLU A 87 -4.75 -3.06 25.95
CA GLU A 87 -4.39 -1.85 25.22
C GLU A 87 -2.95 -1.91 24.69
N ALA A 88 -2.04 -2.53 25.41
CA ALA A 88 -0.67 -2.76 24.94
C ALA A 88 -0.65 -3.71 23.72
N VAL A 89 -1.39 -4.81 23.80
CA VAL A 89 -1.51 -5.77 22.68
C VAL A 89 -2.19 -5.14 21.49
N ARG A 90 -3.24 -4.34 21.71
CA ARG A 90 -3.90 -3.59 20.63
C ARG A 90 -2.95 -2.65 19.92
N ALA A 91 -2.16 -1.88 20.68
CA ALA A 91 -1.18 -0.95 20.14
C ALA A 91 -0.15 -1.67 19.27
N ASP A 92 0.33 -2.83 19.70
CA ASP A 92 1.27 -3.65 18.94
C ASP A 92 0.64 -4.22 17.67
N CYS A 93 -0.62 -4.65 17.74
CA CYS A 93 -1.38 -5.09 16.55
C CYS A 93 -1.56 -3.94 15.56
N MET A 94 -1.94 -2.76 16.06
CA MET A 94 -2.10 -1.57 15.21
C MET A 94 -0.79 -1.20 14.52
N ALA A 95 0.33 -1.22 15.26
CA ALA A 95 1.66 -0.96 14.71
C ALA A 95 2.05 -1.99 13.65
N ALA A 96 1.76 -3.28 13.89
CA ALA A 96 2.03 -4.35 12.93
C ALA A 96 1.25 -4.18 11.62
N ILE A 97 -0.03 -3.79 11.70
CA ILE A 97 -0.85 -3.52 10.52
C ILE A 97 -0.27 -2.36 9.72
N LYS A 98 0.01 -1.24 10.37
CA LYS A 98 0.57 -0.06 9.72
C LYS A 98 1.92 -0.35 9.09
N ASP A 99 2.80 -1.04 9.82
CA ASP A 99 4.12 -1.43 9.30
C ASP A 99 4.00 -2.29 8.04
N TYR A 100 3.12 -3.29 8.06
CA TYR A 100 2.90 -4.14 6.89
C TYR A 100 2.42 -3.33 5.67
N ILE A 101 1.43 -2.46 5.86
CA ILE A 101 0.82 -1.66 4.79
C ILE A 101 1.81 -0.62 4.22
N GLU A 102 2.54 0.08 5.08
CA GLU A 102 3.44 1.16 4.70
C GLU A 102 4.74 0.65 4.05
N ASN A 103 5.17 -0.56 4.40
CA ASN A 103 6.44 -1.13 3.95
C ASN A 103 6.29 -2.23 2.88
N LEU A 104 5.12 -2.41 2.29
CA LEU A 104 5.00 -3.22 1.09
C LEU A 104 5.94 -2.69 0.01
N PRO A 105 6.60 -3.57 -0.77
CA PRO A 105 7.36 -3.11 -1.94
C PRO A 105 6.49 -2.27 -2.87
N PHE A 106 7.08 -1.30 -3.55
CA PHE A 106 6.34 -0.49 -4.50
C PHE A 106 5.69 -1.36 -5.58
N ASN A 107 4.41 -1.14 -5.82
CA ASN A 107 3.54 -1.99 -6.64
C ASN A 107 3.45 -3.46 -6.15
N GLY A 108 3.78 -3.69 -4.88
CA GLY A 108 3.67 -5.00 -4.25
C GLY A 108 2.22 -5.40 -4.01
N GLU A 109 1.99 -6.69 -3.99
CA GLU A 109 0.68 -7.26 -3.72
C GLU A 109 0.43 -7.35 -2.22
N TYR A 110 -0.68 -6.75 -1.78
CA TYR A 110 -1.25 -6.99 -0.45
C TYR A 110 -2.02 -8.31 -0.47
N THR A 111 -1.88 -9.09 0.60
CA THR A 111 -2.74 -10.27 0.82
C THR A 111 -3.32 -10.27 2.23
N ASN A 112 -4.58 -10.70 2.36
CA ASN A 112 -5.23 -10.88 3.66
C ASN A 112 -4.48 -11.90 4.53
N MET A 113 -3.95 -12.95 3.91
CA MET A 113 -3.21 -13.99 4.62
C MET A 113 -1.92 -13.43 5.24
N ALA A 114 -1.14 -12.64 4.51
CA ALA A 114 0.08 -12.05 5.04
C ALA A 114 -0.19 -11.09 6.19
N LEU A 115 -1.29 -10.33 6.13
CA LEU A 115 -1.72 -9.47 7.24
C LEU A 115 -2.01 -10.30 8.50
N VAL A 116 -2.79 -11.36 8.36
CA VAL A 116 -3.11 -12.27 9.49
C VAL A 116 -1.83 -12.91 10.04
N ASP A 117 -0.93 -13.36 9.18
CA ASP A 117 0.35 -13.95 9.60
C ASP A 117 1.18 -12.95 10.42
N ARG A 118 1.24 -11.69 9.99
CA ARG A 118 1.94 -10.62 10.75
C ARG A 118 1.31 -10.39 12.12
N LEU A 119 -0.02 -10.39 12.21
CA LEU A 119 -0.73 -10.23 13.48
C LEU A 119 -0.53 -11.43 14.42
N GLN A 120 -0.43 -12.63 13.88
CA GLN A 120 -0.17 -13.85 14.67
C GLN A 120 1.23 -13.85 15.31
N GLU A 121 2.17 -13.07 14.80
CA GLU A 121 3.51 -12.90 15.36
C GLU A 121 3.56 -11.92 16.54
N VAL A 122 2.52 -11.11 16.75
CA VAL A 122 2.47 -10.15 17.86
C VAL A 122 2.39 -10.87 19.19
N GLU A 123 3.23 -10.45 20.14
CA GLU A 123 3.24 -11.05 21.48
C GLU A 123 1.86 -10.94 22.16
N GLY A 124 1.39 -12.04 22.68
CA GLY A 124 0.12 -12.13 23.37
C GLY A 124 -1.08 -12.43 22.49
N VAL A 125 -0.93 -12.39 21.18
CA VAL A 125 -1.98 -12.76 20.24
C VAL A 125 -2.09 -14.28 20.14
N ARG A 126 -3.31 -14.79 20.28
CA ARG A 126 -3.62 -16.23 20.19
C ARG A 126 -4.27 -16.59 18.88
N ILE A 127 -5.33 -15.87 18.52
CA ILE A 127 -6.09 -16.09 17.29
C ILE A 127 -6.39 -14.73 16.67
N VAL A 128 -6.32 -14.66 15.36
CA VAL A 128 -6.72 -13.49 14.58
C VAL A 128 -7.83 -13.88 13.61
N GLU A 129 -8.92 -13.14 13.63
CA GLU A 129 -9.96 -13.27 12.63
C GLU A 129 -10.12 -11.96 11.89
N LEU A 130 -9.75 -11.96 10.61
CA LEU A 130 -9.94 -10.81 9.74
C LEU A 130 -11.41 -10.75 9.29
N ARG A 131 -12.13 -9.72 9.75
CA ARG A 131 -13.54 -9.50 9.38
C ARG A 131 -13.69 -8.92 7.99
N GLY A 132 -12.75 -8.12 7.58
CA GLY A 132 -12.71 -7.55 6.26
C GLY A 132 -11.57 -6.58 6.08
N SER A 133 -11.16 -6.42 4.84
CA SER A 133 -10.18 -5.42 4.42
C SER A 133 -10.69 -4.69 3.20
N THR A 134 -10.31 -3.42 3.08
CA THR A 134 -10.79 -2.52 2.04
C THR A 134 -9.67 -1.67 1.49
N ALA A 135 -9.86 -1.22 0.26
CA ALA A 135 -8.99 -0.25 -0.39
C ALA A 135 -9.84 0.80 -1.11
N GLN A 136 -9.34 2.02 -1.14
CA GLN A 136 -9.93 3.10 -1.92
C GLN A 136 -8.81 3.85 -2.64
N ALA A 137 -8.82 3.82 -3.96
CA ALA A 137 -7.90 4.61 -4.76
C ALA A 137 -8.24 6.11 -4.68
N ALA A 138 -7.23 6.97 -4.81
CA ALA A 138 -7.41 8.41 -4.68
C ALA A 138 -8.37 9.02 -5.74
N ASN A 139 -8.49 8.38 -6.89
CA ASN A 139 -9.39 8.80 -7.97
C ASN A 139 -10.78 8.15 -7.91
N GLU A 140 -11.07 7.38 -6.86
CA GLU A 140 -12.35 6.71 -6.66
C GLU A 140 -13.09 7.31 -5.47
N SER A 141 -14.42 7.33 -5.55
CA SER A 141 -15.30 7.83 -4.47
C SER A 141 -15.82 6.73 -3.56
N THR A 142 -15.60 5.47 -3.93
CA THR A 142 -16.11 4.31 -3.20
C THR A 142 -14.98 3.39 -2.75
N THR A 143 -15.21 2.77 -1.60
CA THR A 143 -14.31 1.78 -1.03
C THR A 143 -14.57 0.42 -1.65
N THR A 144 -13.53 -0.30 -2.03
CA THR A 144 -13.61 -1.66 -2.55
C THR A 144 -13.19 -2.67 -1.50
N ARG A 145 -13.97 -3.73 -1.33
CA ARG A 145 -13.60 -4.85 -0.48
C ARG A 145 -12.46 -5.64 -1.13
N ILE A 146 -11.44 -5.98 -0.35
CA ILE A 146 -10.34 -6.81 -0.82
C ILE A 146 -10.71 -8.28 -0.65
N ASN A 147 -10.78 -9.00 -1.75
CA ASN A 147 -10.96 -10.45 -1.76
C ASN A 147 -9.61 -11.13 -1.95
N ALA A 148 -9.06 -11.66 -0.86
CA ALA A 148 -7.76 -12.33 -0.78
C ALA A 148 -6.55 -11.42 -1.04
N ARG A 149 -6.50 -10.67 -2.13
CA ARG A 149 -5.34 -9.89 -2.57
C ARG A 149 -5.73 -8.63 -3.33
N LEU A 150 -4.81 -7.65 -3.33
CA LEU A 150 -4.95 -6.44 -4.13
C LEU A 150 -3.59 -5.75 -4.31
N THR A 151 -3.33 -5.29 -5.54
CA THR A 151 -2.22 -4.38 -5.80
C THR A 151 -2.79 -2.96 -5.87
N PRO A 152 -2.26 -2.00 -5.08
CA PRO A 152 -2.83 -0.65 -5.06
C PRO A 152 -2.69 0.06 -6.40
N ALA A 153 -3.70 0.85 -6.76
CA ALA A 153 -3.71 1.60 -8.02
C ALA A 153 -2.54 2.59 -8.11
N ALA A 154 -2.21 3.25 -7.00
CA ALA A 154 -1.07 4.15 -6.92
C ALA A 154 0.29 3.43 -6.87
N GLY A 155 0.31 2.16 -6.50
CA GLY A 155 1.51 1.36 -6.25
C GLY A 155 1.88 1.28 -4.77
N TYR A 156 1.18 1.98 -3.88
CA TYR A 156 1.43 2.00 -2.44
C TYR A 156 0.17 2.36 -1.67
N PHE A 157 0.15 1.97 -0.39
CA PHE A 157 -0.95 2.25 0.54
C PHE A 157 -0.57 3.25 1.62
N ARG A 158 -1.60 3.89 2.17
CA ARG A 158 -1.55 4.51 3.50
C ARG A 158 -2.65 3.93 4.38
N PRO A 159 -2.45 3.89 5.71
CA PRO A 159 -3.49 3.44 6.63
C PRO A 159 -4.68 4.42 6.64
N GLY A 160 -5.88 3.88 6.58
CA GLY A 160 -7.12 4.59 6.82
C GLY A 160 -7.75 4.14 8.13
N GLU A 161 -9.02 3.77 8.07
CA GLU A 161 -9.75 3.28 9.24
C GLU A 161 -9.38 1.82 9.55
N ILE A 162 -8.76 1.62 10.71
CA ILE A 162 -8.35 0.31 11.21
C ILE A 162 -9.02 0.06 12.54
N THR A 163 -9.82 -1.00 12.62
CA THR A 163 -10.51 -1.42 13.84
C THR A 163 -9.91 -2.73 14.34
N VAL A 164 -9.42 -2.72 15.57
CA VAL A 164 -8.89 -3.91 16.25
C VAL A 164 -9.76 -4.17 17.48
N ASN A 165 -10.58 -5.22 17.42
CA ASN A 165 -11.41 -5.65 18.54
C ASN A 165 -10.66 -6.66 19.38
N MET A 166 -10.47 -6.35 20.66
CA MET A 166 -9.76 -7.24 21.60
C MET A 166 -10.74 -8.17 22.29
N ILE A 167 -10.49 -9.46 22.20
CA ILE A 167 -11.32 -10.52 22.81
C ILE A 167 -10.43 -11.37 23.70
N VAL A 168 -10.85 -11.58 24.94
CA VAL A 168 -10.10 -12.44 25.88
C VAL A 168 -10.10 -13.88 25.37
N TYR A 169 -8.93 -14.47 25.27
CA TYR A 169 -8.78 -15.88 24.99
C TYR A 169 -8.83 -16.67 26.30
N ASP A 170 -9.89 -17.45 26.48
CA ASP A 170 -10.06 -18.33 27.63
C ASP A 170 -9.85 -19.78 27.21
N GLU A 171 -8.79 -20.38 27.72
CA GLU A 171 -8.47 -21.79 27.44
C GLU A 171 -9.46 -22.78 28.03
N GLN A 172 -10.35 -22.30 28.91
CA GLN A 172 -11.36 -23.14 29.62
C GLN A 172 -12.78 -22.98 29.09
N GLY A 173 -12.92 -22.19 28.01
CA GLY A 173 -14.22 -21.87 27.43
C GLY A 173 -14.90 -22.98 26.65
#